data_ec6516f249b9a1a7d867b8ca9572ec3f
#
_entry.id   ec6516f249b9a1a7d867b8ca9572ec3f
#
_cell.length_a   1.000
_cell.length_b   1.000
_cell.length_c   1.000
_cell.angle_alpha   90.00
_cell.angle_beta   90.00
_cell.angle_gamma   90.00
#
_symmetry.space_group_name_H-M   'P 1'
#
loop_
_entity.id
_entity.type
_entity.pdbx_description
1 polymer ?
#
loop_
_entity_poly.entity_id
_entity_poly.type
_entity_poly.pdbx_seq_one_letter_code
_entity_poly.pdbx_strand_id
1 'polypeptide(L)'
;MTKNIEQRYKDFVSNNFISYDVKQIEALKSIDKEWQKRKKINFFSKLKKYQGAYVYGSVGIGKTFILNLFLQNVSVGIKYHFNHLMINIHAYINNAKDKGTALDKYIRDISKRYKIIFLDELHIFNIVDALLIKKIFLLFQKYKIFILVSSNFHPSELYKDGLQRYDFIPFIQLIEENFRVLHLDQMQDYRRQMLNQSKTYFTPINPTTRLEFNKLFERFVYASQIHIRKIQTKSRAIKFEKCTSNIAYCTFKELCETNLAHEDYGNIARAFSLIFVYSIPQFSDSESDQCRRFISLIDMLYDQQSSVVILAQFPINQLCQINKLSKEFERTASRLYEMTIINQNIK
;
A
#
# COMPACT_ATOMS: atom_id res chain seq x y z
N MET A 1 1.59 -5.95 -29.80
CA MET A 1 2.30 -7.11 -29.25
C MET A 1 2.51 -6.86 -27.75
N THR A 2 1.91 -7.66 -26.87
CA THR A 2 2.15 -7.57 -25.42
C THR A 2 3.58 -7.99 -25.15
N LYS A 3 4.42 -7.07 -24.63
CA LYS A 3 5.79 -7.40 -24.20
C LYS A 3 5.72 -8.58 -23.23
N ASN A 4 6.72 -9.47 -23.30
CA ASN A 4 6.88 -10.54 -22.32
C ASN A 4 6.96 -9.90 -20.92
N ILE A 5 6.21 -10.40 -19.96
CA ILE A 5 6.12 -9.84 -18.60
C ILE A 5 7.49 -9.81 -17.90
N GLU A 6 8.35 -10.79 -18.21
CA GLU A 6 9.73 -10.84 -17.73
C GLU A 6 10.56 -9.66 -18.27
N GLN A 7 10.39 -9.33 -19.56
CA GLN A 7 11.09 -8.20 -20.16
C GLN A 7 10.63 -6.89 -19.51
N ARG A 8 9.33 -6.73 -19.25
CA ARG A 8 8.83 -5.55 -18.52
C ARG A 8 9.45 -5.43 -17.13
N TYR A 9 9.55 -6.54 -16.37
CA TYR A 9 10.20 -6.54 -15.07
C TYR A 9 11.67 -6.12 -15.18
N LYS A 10 12.41 -6.66 -16.17
CA LYS A 10 13.81 -6.28 -16.45
C LYS A 10 13.96 -4.81 -16.86
N ASP A 11 13.00 -4.26 -17.60
CA ASP A 11 12.98 -2.83 -17.97
C ASP A 11 12.87 -1.95 -16.69
N PHE A 12 12.14 -2.38 -15.65
CA PHE A 12 12.10 -1.68 -14.37
C PHE A 12 13.42 -1.75 -13.61
N VAL A 13 14.07 -2.90 -13.63
CA VAL A 13 15.39 -3.09 -13.01
C VAL A 13 16.45 -2.24 -13.72
N SER A 14 16.50 -2.28 -15.06
CA SER A 14 17.50 -1.53 -15.85
C SER A 14 17.35 -0.02 -15.74
N ASN A 15 16.13 0.47 -15.48
CA ASN A 15 15.87 1.89 -15.22
C ASN A 15 16.03 2.28 -13.74
N ASN A 16 16.59 1.40 -12.90
CA ASN A 16 16.79 1.63 -11.46
C ASN A 16 15.51 1.98 -10.68
N PHE A 17 14.33 1.55 -11.15
CA PHE A 17 13.08 1.71 -10.41
C PHE A 17 12.94 0.67 -9.29
N ILE A 18 13.51 -0.52 -9.49
CA ILE A 18 13.55 -1.62 -8.53
C ILE A 18 14.88 -2.34 -8.62
N SER A 19 15.28 -3.02 -7.55
CA SER A 19 16.36 -4.00 -7.60
C SER A 19 15.85 -5.34 -8.12
N TYR A 20 16.72 -6.12 -8.75
CA TYR A 20 16.36 -7.45 -9.25
C TYR A 20 16.10 -8.41 -8.07
N ASP A 21 14.94 -9.04 -8.07
CA ASP A 21 14.54 -10.03 -7.09
C ASP A 21 14.07 -11.31 -7.76
N VAL A 22 14.78 -12.41 -7.49
CA VAL A 22 14.49 -13.73 -8.07
C VAL A 22 13.09 -14.21 -7.68
N LYS A 23 12.67 -14.02 -6.43
CA LYS A 23 11.35 -14.47 -5.96
C LYS A 23 10.20 -13.68 -6.57
N GLN A 24 10.38 -12.37 -6.75
CA GLN A 24 9.40 -11.54 -7.44
C GLN A 24 9.19 -11.98 -8.89
N ILE A 25 10.29 -12.25 -9.63
CA ILE A 25 10.19 -12.66 -11.02
C ILE A 25 9.66 -14.08 -11.18
N GLU A 26 10.01 -15.00 -10.26
CA GLU A 26 9.45 -16.36 -10.21
C GLU A 26 7.95 -16.34 -9.92
N ALA A 27 7.52 -15.53 -8.95
CA ALA A 27 6.11 -15.34 -8.66
C ALA A 27 5.35 -14.79 -9.88
N LEU A 28 5.91 -13.77 -10.53
CA LEU A 28 5.33 -13.15 -11.72
C LEU A 28 5.20 -14.16 -12.88
N LYS A 29 6.25 -14.96 -13.13
CA LYS A 29 6.23 -16.05 -14.13
C LYS A 29 5.21 -17.14 -13.78
N SER A 30 5.10 -17.49 -12.50
CA SER A 30 4.12 -18.46 -12.03
C SER A 30 2.68 -18.00 -12.26
N ILE A 31 2.39 -16.73 -11.96
CA ILE A 31 1.08 -16.12 -12.19
C ILE A 31 0.74 -16.11 -13.68
N ASP A 32 1.68 -15.64 -14.51
CA ASP A 32 1.46 -15.61 -15.96
C ASP A 32 1.24 -17.00 -16.54
N LYS A 33 2.01 -18.00 -16.10
CA LYS A 33 1.82 -19.40 -16.51
C LYS A 33 0.42 -19.91 -16.21
N GLU A 34 -0.12 -19.64 -15.00
CA GLU A 34 -1.49 -20.07 -14.64
C GLU A 34 -2.55 -19.32 -15.46
N TRP A 35 -2.35 -18.04 -15.72
CA TRP A 35 -3.24 -17.26 -16.60
C TRP A 35 -3.22 -17.76 -18.05
N GLN A 36 -2.03 -18.05 -18.63
CA GLN A 36 -1.90 -18.56 -19.98
C GLN A 36 -2.50 -19.97 -20.12
N LYS A 37 -2.33 -20.86 -19.14
CA LYS A 37 -3.00 -22.14 -19.10
C LYS A 37 -4.52 -21.97 -19.18
N ARG A 38 -5.07 -21.01 -18.44
CA ARG A 38 -6.51 -20.75 -18.44
C ARG A 38 -7.05 -20.28 -19.79
N LYS A 39 -6.25 -19.53 -20.56
CA LYS A 39 -6.61 -19.09 -21.92
C LYS A 39 -6.60 -20.21 -22.95
N LYS A 40 -5.68 -21.18 -22.83
CA LYS A 40 -5.44 -22.23 -23.83
C LYS A 40 -6.32 -23.47 -23.67
N ILE A 41 -7.14 -23.57 -22.63
CA ILE A 41 -7.80 -24.82 -22.29
C ILE A 41 -9.12 -25.02 -23.04
N ASN A 42 -9.12 -26.04 -23.90
CA ASN A 42 -10.33 -26.70 -24.37
C ASN A 42 -11.01 -27.46 -23.21
N PHE A 43 -12.33 -27.59 -23.28
CA PHE A 43 -13.25 -28.16 -22.28
C PHE A 43 -12.86 -29.52 -21.67
N PHE A 44 -11.94 -30.26 -22.30
CA PHE A 44 -11.56 -31.65 -21.97
C PHE A 44 -10.26 -31.84 -21.18
N SER A 45 -9.55 -30.78 -20.73
CA SER A 45 -8.30 -31.00 -20.02
C SER A 45 -8.51 -31.31 -18.53
N LYS A 46 -8.02 -32.49 -18.08
CA LYS A 46 -8.02 -32.96 -16.68
C LYS A 46 -6.97 -32.27 -15.78
N LEU A 47 -6.26 -31.25 -16.25
CA LEU A 47 -5.23 -30.59 -15.45
C LEU A 47 -5.85 -29.70 -14.34
N LYS A 48 -5.33 -29.80 -13.14
CA LYS A 48 -5.70 -28.93 -12.01
C LYS A 48 -5.50 -27.46 -12.42
N LYS A 49 -6.56 -26.67 -12.39
CA LYS A 49 -6.55 -25.26 -12.77
C LYS A 49 -6.64 -24.42 -11.53
N TYR A 50 -5.63 -23.60 -11.29
CA TYR A 50 -5.76 -22.60 -10.25
C TYR A 50 -6.74 -21.51 -10.68
N GLN A 51 -7.57 -21.08 -9.72
CA GLN A 51 -8.53 -19.99 -9.92
C GLN A 51 -7.90 -18.63 -9.88
N GLY A 52 -6.68 -18.56 -9.34
CA GLY A 52 -5.92 -17.34 -9.16
C GLY A 52 -4.59 -17.56 -8.49
N ALA A 53 -4.00 -16.46 -8.03
CA ALA A 53 -2.79 -16.46 -7.22
C ALA A 53 -3.02 -15.66 -5.93
N TYR A 54 -2.53 -16.20 -4.84
CA TYR A 54 -2.49 -15.56 -3.53
C TYR A 54 -1.03 -15.29 -3.17
N VAL A 55 -0.64 -14.01 -3.18
CA VAL A 55 0.73 -13.57 -2.90
C VAL A 55 0.77 -12.96 -1.51
N TYR A 56 1.58 -13.54 -0.63
CA TYR A 56 1.68 -13.07 0.74
C TYR A 56 3.13 -12.83 1.18
N GLY A 57 3.28 -12.11 2.31
CA GLY A 57 4.56 -11.79 2.91
C GLY A 57 4.53 -10.40 3.56
N SER A 58 5.65 -9.96 4.14
CA SER A 58 5.71 -8.71 4.90
C SER A 58 5.42 -7.46 4.05
N VAL A 59 5.18 -6.34 4.74
CA VAL A 59 4.96 -5.04 4.08
C VAL A 59 6.25 -4.60 3.37
N GLY A 60 6.14 -4.00 2.18
CA GLY A 60 7.29 -3.44 1.47
C GLY A 60 7.98 -4.36 0.46
N ILE A 61 7.73 -5.68 0.48
CA ILE A 61 8.42 -6.67 -0.37
C ILE A 61 7.98 -6.71 -1.85
N GLY A 62 7.14 -5.79 -2.28
CA GLY A 62 6.76 -5.67 -3.69
C GLY A 62 5.57 -6.51 -4.16
N LYS A 63 4.74 -7.10 -3.27
CA LYS A 63 3.52 -7.85 -3.64
C LYS A 63 2.62 -7.08 -4.59
N THR A 64 2.21 -5.88 -4.16
CA THR A 64 1.34 -4.99 -4.94
C THR A 64 1.99 -4.57 -6.26
N PHE A 65 3.32 -4.37 -6.28
CA PHE A 65 4.06 -4.04 -7.49
C PHE A 65 3.96 -5.13 -8.54
N ILE A 66 4.33 -6.38 -8.21
CA ILE A 66 4.32 -7.48 -9.18
C ILE A 66 2.91 -7.79 -9.69
N LEU A 67 1.89 -7.72 -8.83
CA LEU A 67 0.49 -7.95 -9.22
C LEU A 67 -0.05 -6.82 -10.12
N ASN A 68 0.33 -5.56 -9.87
CA ASN A 68 0.01 -4.45 -10.77
C ASN A 68 0.73 -4.59 -12.11
N LEU A 69 2.01 -4.98 -12.11
CA LEU A 69 2.77 -5.20 -13.34
C LEU A 69 2.11 -6.27 -14.20
N PHE A 70 1.65 -7.36 -13.57
CA PHE A 70 0.88 -8.39 -14.26
C PHE A 70 -0.44 -7.83 -14.79
N LEU A 71 -1.21 -7.12 -13.97
CA LEU A 71 -2.51 -6.56 -14.35
C LEU A 71 -2.40 -5.59 -15.54
N GLN A 72 -1.37 -4.74 -15.56
CA GLN A 72 -1.08 -3.83 -16.67
C GLN A 72 -0.68 -4.54 -17.97
N ASN A 73 -0.20 -5.79 -17.88
CA ASN A 73 0.12 -6.60 -19.06
C ASN A 73 -1.11 -7.27 -19.68
N VAL A 74 -2.24 -7.24 -18.98
CA VAL A 74 -3.50 -7.84 -19.44
C VAL A 74 -4.59 -6.75 -19.48
N SER A 75 -5.25 -6.60 -20.62
CA SER A 75 -6.23 -5.50 -20.85
C SER A 75 -7.61 -5.73 -20.20
N VAL A 76 -7.80 -6.86 -19.50
CA VAL A 76 -9.13 -7.34 -19.05
C VAL A 76 -9.23 -7.43 -17.52
N GLY A 77 -8.40 -6.71 -16.80
CA GLY A 77 -8.33 -6.77 -15.36
C GLY A 77 -8.72 -5.46 -14.66
N ILE A 78 -9.16 -5.59 -13.40
CA ILE A 78 -9.44 -4.46 -12.51
C ILE A 78 -8.84 -4.73 -11.13
N LYS A 79 -8.36 -3.67 -10.48
CA LYS A 79 -7.85 -3.67 -9.11
C LYS A 79 -8.89 -3.08 -8.16
N TYR A 80 -9.10 -3.74 -7.04
CA TYR A 80 -9.81 -3.22 -5.88
C TYR A 80 -8.93 -3.31 -4.63
N HIS A 81 -8.94 -2.30 -3.81
CA HIS A 81 -8.56 -2.46 -2.42
C HIS A 81 -9.65 -3.25 -1.69
N PHE A 82 -9.28 -4.30 -0.94
CA PHE A 82 -10.25 -5.23 -0.35
C PHE A 82 -11.35 -4.52 0.44
N ASN A 83 -10.98 -3.61 1.35
CA ASN A 83 -11.95 -2.89 2.17
C ASN A 83 -12.94 -2.05 1.33
N HIS A 84 -12.47 -1.41 0.25
CA HIS A 84 -13.34 -0.65 -0.63
C HIS A 84 -14.32 -1.55 -1.39
N LEU A 85 -13.87 -2.73 -1.82
CA LEU A 85 -14.77 -3.71 -2.44
C LEU A 85 -15.86 -4.14 -1.47
N MET A 86 -15.51 -4.43 -0.21
CA MET A 86 -16.48 -4.83 0.82
C MET A 86 -17.50 -3.72 1.11
N ILE A 87 -17.06 -2.47 1.26
CA ILE A 87 -17.96 -1.32 1.43
C ILE A 87 -18.94 -1.21 0.25
N ASN A 88 -18.45 -1.33 -0.98
CA ASN A 88 -19.30 -1.25 -2.17
C ASN A 88 -20.33 -2.40 -2.24
N ILE A 89 -19.90 -3.61 -1.89
CA ILE A 89 -20.78 -4.79 -1.86
C ILE A 89 -21.87 -4.62 -0.78
N HIS A 90 -21.49 -4.22 0.43
CA HIS A 90 -22.44 -3.96 1.52
C HIS A 90 -23.45 -2.88 1.13
N ALA A 91 -23.00 -1.77 0.56
CA ALA A 91 -23.87 -0.70 0.09
C ALA A 91 -24.84 -1.20 -1.01
N TYR A 92 -24.34 -2.00 -1.96
CA TYR A 92 -25.16 -2.55 -3.04
C TYR A 92 -26.24 -3.51 -2.51
N ILE A 93 -25.85 -4.42 -1.58
CA ILE A 93 -26.80 -5.38 -0.96
C ILE A 93 -27.87 -4.63 -0.14
N ASN A 94 -27.47 -3.61 0.62
CA ASN A 94 -28.38 -2.84 1.47
C ASN A 94 -29.43 -2.07 0.65
N ASN A 95 -29.04 -1.58 -0.53
CA ASN A 95 -29.93 -0.81 -1.42
C ASN A 95 -30.72 -1.70 -2.40
N ALA A 96 -30.48 -3.00 -2.46
CA ALA A 96 -31.16 -3.91 -3.36
C ALA A 96 -32.58 -4.25 -2.86
N LYS A 97 -33.55 -4.29 -3.77
CA LYS A 97 -34.93 -4.75 -3.49
C LYS A 97 -34.94 -6.22 -3.06
N ASP A 98 -34.15 -7.06 -3.73
CA ASP A 98 -33.95 -8.47 -3.39
C ASP A 98 -32.51 -8.67 -2.91
N LYS A 99 -32.36 -8.78 -1.60
CA LYS A 99 -31.05 -8.97 -0.93
C LYS A 99 -30.47 -10.36 -1.21
N GLY A 100 -31.31 -11.36 -1.48
CA GLY A 100 -30.88 -12.74 -1.68
C GLY A 100 -30.05 -12.93 -2.95
N THR A 101 -30.42 -12.23 -4.03
CA THR A 101 -29.73 -12.31 -5.34
C THR A 101 -28.78 -11.16 -5.59
N ALA A 102 -28.76 -10.14 -4.73
CA ALA A 102 -28.00 -8.91 -4.94
C ALA A 102 -26.51 -9.14 -5.16
N LEU A 103 -25.86 -9.99 -4.33
CA LEU A 103 -24.44 -10.30 -4.45
C LEU A 103 -24.12 -11.00 -5.78
N ASP A 104 -24.93 -11.97 -6.18
CA ASP A 104 -24.76 -12.69 -7.46
C ASP A 104 -24.87 -11.72 -8.64
N LYS A 105 -25.84 -10.83 -8.62
CA LYS A 105 -26.02 -9.79 -9.64
C LYS A 105 -24.82 -8.84 -9.72
N TYR A 106 -24.33 -8.36 -8.57
CA TYR A 106 -23.17 -7.48 -8.49
C TYR A 106 -21.92 -8.11 -9.10
N ILE A 107 -21.59 -9.35 -8.70
CA ILE A 107 -20.42 -10.08 -9.21
C ILE A 107 -20.59 -10.43 -10.70
N ARG A 108 -21.78 -10.81 -11.13
CA ARG A 108 -22.09 -11.07 -12.54
C ARG A 108 -21.85 -9.84 -13.41
N ASP A 109 -22.25 -8.66 -12.96
CA ASP A 109 -22.06 -7.43 -13.72
C ASP A 109 -20.59 -7.03 -13.83
N ILE A 110 -19.79 -7.26 -12.78
CA ILE A 110 -18.32 -7.13 -12.84
C ILE A 110 -17.73 -8.11 -13.85
N SER A 111 -18.18 -9.38 -13.86
CA SER A 111 -17.65 -10.45 -14.72
C SER A 111 -17.88 -10.22 -16.22
N LYS A 112 -18.88 -9.42 -16.59
CA LYS A 112 -19.12 -9.01 -17.98
C LYS A 112 -18.01 -8.11 -18.52
N ARG A 113 -17.42 -7.29 -17.65
CA ARG A 113 -16.40 -6.29 -18.02
C ARG A 113 -14.98 -6.79 -17.80
N TYR A 114 -14.75 -7.56 -16.74
CA TYR A 114 -13.42 -7.96 -16.29
C TYR A 114 -13.31 -9.48 -16.16
N LYS A 115 -12.16 -10.00 -16.60
CA LYS A 115 -11.81 -11.43 -16.48
C LYS A 115 -10.82 -11.70 -15.37
N ILE A 116 -10.17 -10.64 -14.88
CA ILE A 116 -9.22 -10.68 -13.76
C ILE A 116 -9.64 -9.63 -12.74
N ILE A 117 -9.65 -10.03 -11.47
CA ILE A 117 -9.81 -9.12 -10.33
C ILE A 117 -8.57 -9.23 -9.46
N PHE A 118 -7.95 -8.10 -9.17
CA PHE A 118 -6.89 -7.99 -8.18
C PHE A 118 -7.45 -7.39 -6.89
N LEU A 119 -7.44 -8.19 -5.82
CA LEU A 119 -7.79 -7.77 -4.46
C LEU A 119 -6.50 -7.43 -3.72
N ASP A 120 -6.27 -6.15 -3.51
CA ASP A 120 -5.09 -5.66 -2.81
C ASP A 120 -5.37 -5.53 -1.31
N GLU A 121 -4.37 -5.94 -0.51
CA GLU A 121 -4.40 -5.89 0.96
C GLU A 121 -5.57 -6.67 1.57
N LEU A 122 -5.73 -7.95 1.17
CA LEU A 122 -6.73 -8.82 1.79
C LEU A 122 -6.43 -9.00 3.28
N HIS A 123 -7.32 -8.46 4.09
CA HIS A 123 -7.31 -8.63 5.53
C HIS A 123 -8.75 -8.62 6.07
N ILE A 124 -9.08 -9.54 6.97
CA ILE A 124 -10.44 -9.73 7.48
C ILE A 124 -10.44 -9.48 8.98
N PHE A 125 -11.20 -8.47 9.40
CA PHE A 125 -11.27 -8.03 10.79
C PHE A 125 -12.56 -8.42 11.49
N ASN A 126 -13.66 -8.64 10.76
CA ASN A 126 -14.97 -8.85 11.32
C ASN A 126 -15.66 -10.07 10.72
N ILE A 127 -16.62 -10.61 11.48
CA ILE A 127 -17.34 -11.83 11.11
C ILE A 127 -18.21 -11.66 9.85
N VAL A 128 -18.76 -10.46 9.63
CA VAL A 128 -19.65 -10.22 8.48
C VAL A 128 -18.86 -10.36 7.17
N ASP A 129 -17.67 -9.77 7.13
CA ASP A 129 -16.76 -9.90 6.00
C ASP A 129 -16.25 -11.33 5.85
N ALA A 130 -15.95 -12.03 6.97
CA ALA A 130 -15.49 -13.41 6.97
C ALA A 130 -16.54 -14.35 6.34
N LEU A 131 -17.82 -14.18 6.65
CA LEU A 131 -18.90 -14.97 6.08
C LEU A 131 -19.20 -14.62 4.61
N LEU A 132 -19.03 -13.35 4.25
CA LEU A 132 -19.34 -12.87 2.92
C LEU A 132 -18.24 -13.22 1.90
N ILE A 133 -16.97 -13.18 2.30
CA ILE A 133 -15.83 -13.39 1.41
C ILE A 133 -15.86 -14.77 0.74
N LYS A 134 -16.24 -15.82 1.47
CA LYS A 134 -16.38 -17.16 0.90
C LYS A 134 -17.40 -17.17 -0.25
N LYS A 135 -18.56 -16.52 -0.04
CA LYS A 135 -19.60 -16.42 -1.07
C LYS A 135 -19.11 -15.64 -2.29
N ILE A 136 -18.37 -14.56 -2.07
CA ILE A 136 -17.76 -13.75 -3.15
C ILE A 136 -16.82 -14.60 -3.99
N PHE A 137 -15.91 -15.37 -3.36
CA PHE A 137 -14.96 -16.21 -4.09
C PHE A 137 -15.63 -17.35 -4.85
N LEU A 138 -16.67 -17.97 -4.30
CA LEU A 138 -17.47 -18.97 -5.00
C LEU A 138 -18.18 -18.37 -6.24
N LEU A 139 -18.65 -17.14 -6.14
CA LEU A 139 -19.23 -16.43 -7.27
C LEU A 139 -18.18 -16.05 -8.32
N PHE A 140 -17.00 -15.62 -7.92
CA PHE A 140 -15.88 -15.41 -8.83
C PHE A 140 -15.54 -16.71 -9.60
N GLN A 141 -15.55 -17.85 -8.91
CA GLN A 141 -15.38 -19.16 -9.54
C GLN A 141 -16.51 -19.47 -10.53
N LYS A 142 -17.76 -19.29 -10.12
CA LYS A 142 -18.97 -19.48 -10.96
C LYS A 142 -18.86 -18.67 -12.26
N TYR A 143 -18.44 -17.41 -12.17
CA TYR A 143 -18.30 -16.51 -13.31
C TYR A 143 -16.92 -16.57 -13.99
N LYS A 144 -16.11 -17.56 -13.65
CA LYS A 144 -14.79 -17.82 -14.27
C LYS A 144 -13.86 -16.60 -14.23
N ILE A 145 -13.87 -15.84 -13.15
CA ILE A 145 -12.93 -14.73 -12.90
C ILE A 145 -11.61 -15.31 -12.39
N PHE A 146 -10.49 -14.82 -12.90
CA PHE A 146 -9.16 -15.11 -12.35
C PHE A 146 -8.85 -14.10 -11.23
N ILE A 147 -8.48 -14.60 -10.06
CA ILE A 147 -8.35 -13.75 -8.87
C ILE A 147 -6.88 -13.63 -8.49
N LEU A 148 -6.43 -12.40 -8.35
CA LEU A 148 -5.14 -12.06 -7.76
C LEU A 148 -5.38 -11.49 -6.37
N VAL A 149 -4.63 -11.95 -5.40
CA VAL A 149 -4.73 -11.49 -4.01
C VAL A 149 -3.34 -11.10 -3.52
N SER A 150 -3.22 -9.93 -2.90
CA SER A 150 -2.09 -9.60 -2.02
C SER A 150 -2.53 -9.62 -0.56
N SER A 151 -1.71 -10.16 0.33
CA SER A 151 -1.94 -10.15 1.77
C SER A 151 -0.63 -10.07 2.54
N ASN A 152 -0.67 -9.60 3.78
CA ASN A 152 0.47 -9.68 4.69
C ASN A 152 0.52 -11.03 5.43
N PHE A 153 -0.54 -11.82 5.32
CA PHE A 153 -0.73 -13.05 6.08
C PHE A 153 -0.77 -14.27 5.17
N HIS A 154 -0.23 -15.40 5.64
CA HIS A 154 -0.51 -16.70 5.06
C HIS A 154 -2.02 -16.98 5.12
N PRO A 155 -2.63 -17.73 4.16
CA PRO A 155 -4.06 -18.04 4.22
C PRO A 155 -4.52 -18.60 5.56
N SER A 156 -3.75 -19.48 6.21
CA SER A 156 -4.06 -20.06 7.53
C SER A 156 -4.07 -19.04 8.68
N GLU A 157 -3.45 -17.88 8.50
CA GLU A 157 -3.40 -16.81 9.51
C GLU A 157 -4.54 -15.78 9.34
N LEU A 158 -5.26 -15.85 8.21
CA LEU A 158 -6.41 -14.98 8.00
C LEU A 158 -7.46 -15.22 9.10
N TYR A 159 -7.94 -14.14 9.70
CA TYR A 159 -8.99 -14.16 10.71
C TYR A 159 -8.66 -15.09 11.90
N LYS A 160 -7.37 -15.13 12.35
CA LYS A 160 -6.83 -16.12 13.31
C LYS A 160 -7.59 -16.15 14.64
N ASP A 161 -7.89 -14.98 15.21
CA ASP A 161 -8.56 -14.83 16.52
C ASP A 161 -10.03 -14.40 16.36
N GLY A 162 -10.61 -14.62 15.18
CA GLY A 162 -11.97 -14.18 14.88
C GLY A 162 -13.05 -15.05 15.49
N LEU A 163 -14.20 -14.43 15.82
CA LEU A 163 -15.40 -15.12 16.28
C LEU A 163 -15.89 -16.13 15.22
N GLN A 164 -16.28 -17.35 15.68
CA GLN A 164 -16.76 -18.43 14.80
C GLN A 164 -15.76 -18.76 13.66
N ARG A 165 -14.48 -18.73 13.98
CA ARG A 165 -13.41 -19.02 13.01
C ARG A 165 -13.61 -20.30 12.24
N TYR A 166 -14.29 -21.36 12.91
CA TYR A 166 -14.51 -22.61 12.27
C TYR A 166 -15.38 -22.52 10.98
N ASP A 167 -16.25 -21.47 10.79
CA ASP A 167 -17.02 -21.21 9.58
C ASP A 167 -16.17 -20.57 8.48
N PHE A 168 -15.03 -20.01 8.86
CA PHE A 168 -14.04 -19.43 7.98
C PHE A 168 -12.99 -20.42 7.46
N ILE A 169 -12.72 -21.53 8.18
CA ILE A 169 -11.76 -22.57 7.76
C ILE A 169 -12.01 -23.08 6.34
N PRO A 170 -13.25 -23.33 5.88
CA PRO A 170 -13.52 -23.74 4.51
C PRO A 170 -13.12 -22.71 3.44
N PHE A 171 -13.04 -21.43 3.80
CA PHE A 171 -12.49 -20.41 2.90
C PHE A 171 -10.97 -20.50 2.81
N ILE A 172 -10.27 -20.74 3.93
CA ILE A 172 -8.83 -20.98 3.95
C ILE A 172 -8.49 -22.17 3.04
N GLN A 173 -9.19 -23.29 3.20
CA GLN A 173 -9.02 -24.49 2.38
C GLN A 173 -9.27 -24.20 0.89
N LEU A 174 -10.32 -23.42 0.57
CA LEU A 174 -10.59 -22.99 -0.79
C LEU A 174 -9.41 -22.24 -1.42
N ILE A 175 -8.75 -21.35 -0.66
CA ILE A 175 -7.56 -20.64 -1.12
C ILE A 175 -6.40 -21.62 -1.33
N GLU A 176 -6.09 -22.44 -0.35
CA GLU A 176 -4.94 -23.36 -0.39
C GLU A 176 -5.06 -24.41 -1.50
N GLU A 177 -6.27 -24.90 -1.75
CA GLU A 177 -6.52 -25.91 -2.79
C GLU A 177 -6.62 -25.34 -4.20
N ASN A 178 -7.18 -24.14 -4.35
CA ASN A 178 -7.59 -23.61 -5.65
C ASN A 178 -6.75 -22.41 -6.11
N PHE A 179 -5.86 -21.89 -5.28
CA PHE A 179 -4.99 -20.77 -5.64
C PHE A 179 -3.53 -21.19 -5.68
N ARG A 180 -2.76 -20.51 -6.51
CA ARG A 180 -1.31 -20.57 -6.43
C ARG A 180 -0.86 -19.72 -5.25
N VAL A 181 -0.61 -20.31 -4.09
CA VAL A 181 -0.11 -19.60 -2.92
C VAL A 181 1.39 -19.38 -3.11
N LEU A 182 1.81 -18.11 -3.07
CA LEU A 182 3.18 -17.67 -3.34
C LEU A 182 3.66 -16.82 -2.17
N HIS A 183 4.70 -17.27 -1.52
CA HIS A 183 5.37 -16.53 -0.46
C HIS A 183 6.47 -15.65 -1.04
N LEU A 184 6.39 -14.34 -0.79
CA LEU A 184 7.52 -13.44 -1.01
C LEU A 184 8.21 -13.22 0.34
N ASP A 185 9.38 -13.83 0.52
CA ASP A 185 10.20 -13.60 1.71
C ASP A 185 10.94 -12.27 1.57
N GLN A 186 11.19 -11.67 2.71
CA GLN A 186 12.17 -10.60 2.78
C GLN A 186 13.59 -11.17 2.56
N MET A 187 14.12 -11.00 1.37
CA MET A 187 15.58 -10.85 1.32
C MET A 187 15.99 -9.38 1.57
N GLN A 188 15.12 -8.41 1.22
CA GLN A 188 15.34 -6.99 1.52
C GLN A 188 14.02 -6.22 1.46
N ASP A 189 13.78 -5.29 2.41
CA ASP A 189 12.73 -4.28 2.31
C ASP A 189 13.16 -3.26 1.24
N TYR A 190 12.70 -3.45 0.00
CA TYR A 190 13.07 -2.60 -1.14
C TYR A 190 12.77 -1.12 -0.91
N ARG A 191 11.73 -0.80 -0.17
CA ARG A 191 11.41 0.60 0.15
C ARG A 191 12.46 1.16 1.11
N ARG A 192 12.83 0.37 2.12
CA ARG A 192 13.86 0.75 3.08
C ARG A 192 15.22 0.85 2.41
N GLN A 193 15.55 -0.10 1.53
CA GLN A 193 16.78 -0.04 0.74
C GLN A 193 16.79 1.15 -0.22
N MET A 194 15.67 1.42 -0.90
CA MET A 194 15.53 2.59 -1.78
C MET A 194 15.66 3.90 -0.99
N LEU A 195 15.08 3.99 0.22
CA LEU A 195 15.26 5.13 1.12
C LEU A 195 16.73 5.29 1.54
N ASN A 196 17.38 4.19 1.96
CA ASN A 196 18.77 4.18 2.37
C ASN A 196 19.74 4.59 1.24
N GLN A 197 19.38 4.36 -0.01
CA GLN A 197 20.14 4.75 -1.20
C GLN A 197 19.75 6.11 -1.78
N SER A 198 18.73 6.75 -1.24
CA SER A 198 18.18 8.01 -1.74
C SER A 198 18.40 9.13 -0.74
N LYS A 199 18.67 10.33 -1.24
CA LYS A 199 18.58 11.54 -0.42
C LYS A 199 17.14 11.69 0.08
N THR A 200 16.94 11.81 1.39
CA THR A 200 15.62 11.88 2.03
C THR A 200 15.38 13.21 2.76
N TYR A 201 16.40 14.05 2.82
CA TYR A 201 16.29 15.45 3.27
C TYR A 201 16.78 16.40 2.17
N PHE A 202 15.88 17.18 1.64
CA PHE A 202 16.11 18.13 0.55
C PHE A 202 16.08 19.55 1.09
N THR A 203 17.12 20.31 0.82
CA THR A 203 17.27 21.72 1.20
C THR A 203 18.30 22.39 0.28
N PRO A 204 18.20 23.72 0.01
CA PRO A 204 17.06 24.60 0.28
C PRO A 204 15.88 24.31 -0.67
N ILE A 205 14.72 24.94 -0.42
CA ILE A 205 13.58 24.86 -1.34
C ILE A 205 13.89 25.69 -2.59
N ASN A 206 14.14 25.00 -3.69
CA ASN A 206 14.33 25.59 -5.03
C ASN A 206 13.77 24.64 -6.12
N PRO A 207 13.70 25.07 -7.39
CA PRO A 207 13.18 24.23 -8.47
C PRO A 207 13.87 22.88 -8.61
N THR A 208 15.19 22.82 -8.44
CA THR A 208 15.99 21.60 -8.57
C THR A 208 15.68 20.62 -7.45
N THR A 209 15.75 21.04 -6.18
CA THR A 209 15.47 20.18 -5.03
C THR A 209 14.00 19.74 -5.00
N ARG A 210 13.08 20.60 -5.44
CA ARG A 210 11.64 20.24 -5.59
C ARG A 210 11.47 19.17 -6.68
N LEU A 211 12.17 19.28 -7.80
CA LEU A 211 12.12 18.28 -8.85
C LEU A 211 12.67 16.92 -8.38
N GLU A 212 13.80 16.92 -7.67
CA GLU A 212 14.39 15.71 -7.09
C GLU A 212 13.45 15.04 -6.07
N PHE A 213 12.86 15.83 -5.18
CA PHE A 213 11.88 15.39 -4.20
C PHE A 213 10.65 14.74 -4.86
N ASN A 214 10.10 15.38 -5.92
CA ASN A 214 8.97 14.86 -6.68
C ASN A 214 9.34 13.57 -7.44
N LYS A 215 10.50 13.53 -8.08
CA LYS A 215 10.99 12.32 -8.76
C LYS A 215 11.11 11.15 -7.79
N LEU A 216 11.58 11.41 -6.57
CA LEU A 216 11.67 10.38 -5.54
C LEU A 216 10.26 9.87 -5.18
N PHE A 217 9.30 10.76 -4.95
CA PHE A 217 7.91 10.37 -4.70
C PHE A 217 7.34 9.52 -5.84
N GLU A 218 7.52 9.95 -7.09
CA GLU A 218 7.05 9.22 -8.27
C GLU A 218 7.65 7.80 -8.35
N ARG A 219 8.92 7.63 -8.00
CA ARG A 219 9.55 6.31 -7.91
C ARG A 219 8.87 5.40 -6.89
N PHE A 220 8.52 5.95 -5.71
CA PHE A 220 7.85 5.17 -4.65
C PHE A 220 6.41 4.80 -4.98
N VAL A 221 5.70 5.62 -5.75
CA VAL A 221 4.29 5.40 -6.10
C VAL A 221 4.08 4.84 -7.50
N TYR A 222 5.15 4.59 -8.24
CA TYR A 222 5.14 4.26 -9.66
C TYR A 222 4.09 3.23 -10.11
N ALA A 223 3.91 2.14 -9.37
CA ALA A 223 2.91 1.13 -9.68
C ALA A 223 1.67 1.21 -8.77
N SER A 224 1.53 2.29 -8.01
CA SER A 224 0.46 2.47 -7.05
C SER A 224 -0.59 3.45 -7.59
N GLN A 225 -1.85 3.20 -7.27
CA GLN A 225 -2.91 4.16 -7.57
C GLN A 225 -2.88 5.28 -6.53
N ILE A 226 -2.68 6.52 -6.98
CA ILE A 226 -2.81 7.70 -6.14
C ILE A 226 -4.30 8.00 -5.99
N HIS A 227 -4.74 8.24 -4.76
CA HIS A 227 -6.13 8.53 -4.45
C HIS A 227 -6.24 9.49 -3.26
N ILE A 228 -7.42 10.04 -3.05
CA ILE A 228 -7.76 10.81 -1.87
C ILE A 228 -8.14 9.83 -0.75
N ARG A 229 -7.58 10.01 0.45
CA ARG A 229 -7.92 9.20 1.62
C ARG A 229 -8.32 10.08 2.79
N LYS A 230 -9.35 9.66 3.53
CA LYS A 230 -9.73 10.27 4.80
C LYS A 230 -9.36 9.31 5.93
N ILE A 231 -8.61 9.80 6.90
CA ILE A 231 -8.31 9.07 8.14
C ILE A 231 -9.28 9.58 9.19
N GLN A 232 -10.14 8.69 9.69
CA GLN A 232 -11.05 9.02 10.77
C GLN A 232 -10.30 8.99 12.10
N THR A 233 -10.39 10.08 12.86
CA THR A 233 -9.95 10.18 14.26
C THR A 233 -11.16 10.31 15.16
N LYS A 234 -10.99 10.32 16.47
CA LYS A 234 -12.11 10.43 17.42
C LYS A 234 -12.96 11.71 17.22
N SER A 235 -12.33 12.79 16.79
CA SER A 235 -12.97 14.10 16.73
C SER A 235 -13.19 14.64 15.31
N ARG A 236 -12.50 14.08 14.32
CA ARG A 236 -12.50 14.62 12.94
C ARG A 236 -12.07 13.61 11.89
N ALA A 237 -12.24 13.96 10.61
CA ALA A 237 -11.65 13.26 9.48
C ALA A 237 -10.53 14.11 8.88
N ILE A 238 -9.31 13.55 8.83
CA ILE A 238 -8.14 14.19 8.20
C ILE A 238 -8.09 13.73 6.75
N LYS A 239 -8.13 14.67 5.80
CA LYS A 239 -8.11 14.39 4.37
C LYS A 239 -6.70 14.48 3.82
N PHE A 240 -6.28 13.46 3.08
CA PHE A 240 -5.03 13.42 2.33
C PHE A 240 -5.35 13.44 0.85
N GLU A 241 -4.96 14.50 0.15
CA GLU A 241 -5.29 14.70 -1.28
C GLU A 241 -4.47 13.80 -2.20
N LYS A 242 -3.24 13.47 -1.81
CA LYS A 242 -2.30 12.71 -2.64
C LYS A 242 -1.64 11.61 -1.82
N CYS A 243 -2.20 10.41 -1.89
CA CYS A 243 -1.66 9.26 -1.17
C CYS A 243 -1.88 7.95 -1.91
N THR A 244 -1.16 6.92 -1.50
CA THR A 244 -1.45 5.51 -1.79
C THR A 244 -1.99 4.84 -0.53
N SER A 245 -2.13 3.51 -0.52
CA SER A 245 -2.53 2.77 0.70
C SER A 245 -1.65 3.08 1.92
N ASN A 246 -0.35 3.35 1.72
CA ASN A 246 0.64 3.47 2.80
C ASN A 246 1.70 4.57 2.60
N ILE A 247 1.57 5.41 1.58
CA ILE A 247 2.45 6.57 1.33
C ILE A 247 1.60 7.81 1.24
N ALA A 248 1.95 8.86 1.97
CA ALA A 248 1.31 10.17 1.88
C ALA A 248 2.27 11.22 1.32
N TYR A 249 1.71 12.21 0.61
CA TYR A 249 2.42 13.37 0.09
C TYR A 249 1.69 14.62 0.58
N CYS A 250 2.28 15.32 1.54
CA CYS A 250 1.63 16.38 2.29
C CYS A 250 2.48 17.66 2.31
N THR A 251 1.81 18.79 2.36
CA THR A 251 2.44 20.05 2.71
C THR A 251 2.67 20.15 4.22
N PHE A 252 3.64 20.96 4.63
CA PHE A 252 3.78 21.36 6.02
C PHE A 252 2.48 22.00 6.56
N LYS A 253 1.82 22.80 5.73
CA LYS A 253 0.55 23.46 6.07
C LYS A 253 -0.54 22.47 6.45
N GLU A 254 -0.73 21.41 5.67
CA GLU A 254 -1.74 20.38 5.94
C GLU A 254 -1.50 19.66 7.28
N LEU A 255 -0.23 19.47 7.66
CA LEU A 255 0.13 18.71 8.86
C LEU A 255 0.36 19.58 10.11
N CYS A 256 0.91 20.79 9.97
CA CYS A 256 1.38 21.57 11.10
C CYS A 256 0.73 22.97 11.25
N GLU A 257 0.13 23.54 10.20
CA GLU A 257 -0.68 24.75 10.35
C GLU A 257 -2.15 24.41 10.67
N THR A 258 -2.58 23.20 10.34
CA THR A 258 -3.87 22.66 10.79
C THR A 258 -3.80 22.28 12.27
N ASN A 259 -4.89 22.51 13.01
CA ASN A 259 -4.92 22.27 14.45
C ASN A 259 -5.06 20.77 14.79
N LEU A 260 -4.03 19.98 14.47
CA LEU A 260 -3.96 18.55 14.77
C LEU A 260 -3.39 18.33 16.17
N ALA A 261 -3.95 17.33 16.87
CA ALA A 261 -3.52 16.91 18.19
C ALA A 261 -2.52 15.74 18.08
N HIS A 262 -1.81 15.44 19.16
CA HIS A 262 -0.84 14.35 19.26
C HIS A 262 -1.44 12.99 18.83
N GLU A 263 -2.70 12.70 19.21
CA GLU A 263 -3.41 11.48 18.81
C GLU A 263 -3.65 11.40 17.29
N ASP A 264 -3.87 12.54 16.64
CA ASP A 264 -4.05 12.61 15.18
C ASP A 264 -2.76 12.17 14.46
N TYR A 265 -1.60 12.61 14.93
CA TYR A 265 -0.30 12.17 14.38
C TYR A 265 -0.06 10.68 14.59
N GLY A 266 -0.49 10.11 15.71
CA GLY A 266 -0.46 8.66 15.93
C GLY A 266 -1.32 7.89 14.92
N ASN A 267 -2.49 8.41 14.56
CA ASN A 267 -3.33 7.82 13.53
C ASN A 267 -2.71 7.95 12.13
N ILE A 268 -2.07 9.08 11.84
CA ILE A 268 -1.33 9.31 10.58
C ILE A 268 -0.16 8.35 10.46
N ALA A 269 0.66 8.21 11.50
CA ALA A 269 1.82 7.33 11.51
C ALA A 269 1.44 5.84 11.35
N ARG A 270 0.33 5.40 11.95
CA ARG A 270 -0.21 4.05 11.73
C ARG A 270 -0.77 3.83 10.34
N ALA A 271 -1.31 4.87 9.71
CA ALA A 271 -1.93 4.77 8.39
C ALA A 271 -0.91 4.79 7.24
N PHE A 272 0.25 5.43 7.44
CA PHE A 272 1.27 5.59 6.41
C PHE A 272 2.64 5.18 6.93
N SER A 273 3.29 4.25 6.22
CA SER A 273 4.65 3.82 6.53
C SER A 273 5.73 4.77 5.98
N LEU A 274 5.37 5.64 5.05
CA LEU A 274 6.23 6.65 4.45
C LEU A 274 5.45 7.93 4.19
N ILE A 275 5.97 9.05 4.66
CA ILE A 275 5.36 10.35 4.47
C ILE A 275 6.34 11.31 3.81
N PHE A 276 5.93 11.91 2.71
CA PHE A 276 6.62 13.01 2.05
C PHE A 276 6.04 14.32 2.58
N VAL A 277 6.89 15.15 3.21
CA VAL A 277 6.49 16.45 3.75
C VAL A 277 7.30 17.55 3.07
N TYR A 278 6.61 18.47 2.42
CA TYR A 278 7.27 19.55 1.71
C TYR A 278 6.85 20.93 2.20
N SER A 279 7.65 21.95 1.81
CA SER A 279 7.48 23.35 2.21
C SER A 279 7.59 23.60 3.70
N ILE A 280 8.54 22.91 4.38
CA ILE A 280 8.84 23.17 5.79
C ILE A 280 9.62 24.49 5.89
N PRO A 281 9.09 25.50 6.61
CA PRO A 281 9.76 26.78 6.79
C PRO A 281 10.87 26.71 7.86
N GLN A 282 11.62 27.78 8.03
CA GLN A 282 12.37 28.01 9.24
C GLN A 282 11.41 28.46 10.35
N PHE A 283 11.54 27.90 11.54
CA PHE A 283 10.70 28.26 12.68
C PHE A 283 11.27 29.44 13.44
N SER A 284 10.52 30.52 13.51
CA SER A 284 10.73 31.69 14.34
C SER A 284 9.72 31.73 15.50
N ASP A 285 9.82 32.69 16.39
CA ASP A 285 8.91 32.79 17.55
C ASP A 285 7.42 32.89 17.14
N SER A 286 7.12 33.43 15.95
CA SER A 286 5.77 33.52 15.41
C SER A 286 5.19 32.14 15.01
N GLU A 287 6.03 31.16 14.69
CA GLU A 287 5.63 29.80 14.32
C GLU A 287 5.76 28.80 15.48
N SER A 288 5.77 29.26 16.74
CA SER A 288 5.99 28.39 17.92
C SER A 288 5.01 27.22 18.00
N ASP A 289 3.74 27.43 17.72
CA ASP A 289 2.71 26.39 17.75
C ASP A 289 2.87 25.38 16.60
N GLN A 290 3.25 25.86 15.42
CA GLN A 290 3.53 25.02 14.26
C GLN A 290 4.78 24.17 14.50
N CYS A 291 5.81 24.74 15.14
CA CYS A 291 7.01 24.03 15.53
C CYS A 291 6.69 22.92 16.55
N ARG A 292 5.86 23.17 17.56
CA ARG A 292 5.42 22.13 18.52
C ARG A 292 4.66 21.00 17.82
N ARG A 293 3.80 21.31 16.86
CA ARG A 293 3.10 20.32 16.04
C ARG A 293 4.06 19.50 15.19
N PHE A 294 5.07 20.16 14.60
CA PHE A 294 6.12 19.47 13.84
C PHE A 294 6.94 18.52 14.74
N ILE A 295 7.32 18.95 15.93
CA ILE A 295 7.99 18.10 16.94
C ILE A 295 7.11 16.87 17.22
N SER A 296 5.81 17.06 17.51
CA SER A 296 4.89 15.96 17.77
C SER A 296 4.74 15.01 16.58
N LEU A 297 4.70 15.52 15.36
CA LEU A 297 4.66 14.71 14.14
C LEU A 297 5.89 13.81 14.05
N ILE A 298 7.10 14.39 14.18
CA ILE A 298 8.35 13.63 14.05
C ILE A 298 8.49 12.62 15.18
N ASP A 299 8.13 12.97 16.40
CA ASP A 299 8.12 12.06 17.54
C ASP A 299 7.23 10.84 17.27
N MET A 300 6.01 11.05 16.78
CA MET A 300 5.09 9.96 16.47
C MET A 300 5.56 9.09 15.29
N LEU A 301 6.12 9.70 14.24
CA LEU A 301 6.68 8.95 13.11
C LEU A 301 7.86 8.07 13.55
N TYR A 302 8.73 8.62 14.39
CA TYR A 302 9.87 7.90 14.96
C TYR A 302 9.43 6.71 15.82
N ASP A 303 8.51 6.94 16.76
CA ASP A 303 8.01 5.91 17.68
C ASP A 303 7.25 4.77 16.95
N GLN A 304 6.58 5.08 15.83
CA GLN A 304 5.90 4.08 14.98
C GLN A 304 6.81 3.50 13.88
N GLN A 305 8.10 3.85 13.87
CA GLN A 305 9.08 3.42 12.85
C GLN A 305 8.64 3.73 11.41
N SER A 306 7.86 4.80 11.23
CA SER A 306 7.48 5.30 9.92
C SER A 306 8.61 6.12 9.33
N SER A 307 8.82 6.02 8.02
CA SER A 307 9.85 6.78 7.31
C SER A 307 9.33 8.15 6.87
N VAL A 308 10.24 9.11 6.76
CA VAL A 308 9.91 10.46 6.29
C VAL A 308 10.90 10.92 5.21
N VAL A 309 10.38 11.62 4.20
CA VAL A 309 11.17 12.37 3.21
C VAL A 309 10.76 13.84 3.32
N ILE A 310 11.76 14.70 3.43
CA ILE A 310 11.55 16.12 3.76
C ILE A 310 12.10 17.03 2.67
N LEU A 311 11.33 18.07 2.35
CA LEU A 311 11.79 19.24 1.59
C LEU A 311 11.61 20.49 2.47
N ALA A 312 12.71 21.04 2.98
CA ALA A 312 12.76 22.13 3.93
C ALA A 312 13.55 23.34 3.38
N GLN A 313 13.26 24.49 3.92
CA GLN A 313 13.96 25.73 3.54
C GLN A 313 15.41 25.76 4.03
N PHE A 314 15.68 25.19 5.21
CA PHE A 314 16.99 25.18 5.84
C PHE A 314 17.44 23.78 6.22
N PRO A 315 18.76 23.58 6.43
CA PRO A 315 19.30 22.36 7.05
C PRO A 315 18.71 22.10 8.44
N ILE A 316 18.68 20.85 8.88
CA ILE A 316 18.04 20.42 10.13
C ILE A 316 18.50 21.26 11.34
N ASN A 317 19.80 21.51 11.45
CA ASN A 317 20.40 22.28 12.55
C ASN A 317 20.07 23.79 12.52
N GLN A 318 19.52 24.30 11.43
CA GLN A 318 19.14 25.72 11.25
C GLN A 318 17.62 25.89 11.14
N LEU A 319 16.85 24.80 11.28
CA LEU A 319 15.43 24.82 11.01
C LEU A 319 14.64 25.52 12.13
N CYS A 320 15.12 25.49 13.38
CA CYS A 320 14.45 26.14 14.50
C CYS A 320 15.33 27.24 15.12
N GLN A 321 14.79 28.46 15.20
CA GLN A 321 15.40 29.61 15.85
C GLN A 321 14.66 30.01 17.13
N ILE A 322 13.76 29.19 17.63
CA ILE A 322 12.94 29.46 18.83
C ILE A 322 13.71 29.04 20.07
N ASN A 323 14.24 30.01 20.83
CA ASN A 323 15.04 29.72 22.03
C ASN A 323 14.31 28.84 23.06
N LYS A 324 13.01 29.09 23.27
CA LYS A 324 12.17 28.35 24.23
C LYS A 324 11.96 26.87 23.86
N LEU A 325 12.13 26.52 22.59
CA LEU A 325 11.94 25.16 22.07
C LEU A 325 13.27 24.48 21.68
N SER A 326 14.42 25.14 21.92
CA SER A 326 15.73 24.65 21.48
C SER A 326 16.02 23.22 21.95
N LYS A 327 15.81 22.93 23.24
CA LYS A 327 16.05 21.59 23.82
C LYS A 327 15.10 20.51 23.26
N GLU A 328 13.82 20.86 23.08
CA GLU A 328 12.83 19.93 22.50
C GLU A 328 13.18 19.66 21.03
N PHE A 329 13.56 20.72 20.30
CA PHE A 329 13.91 20.61 18.90
C PHE A 329 15.26 19.90 18.67
N GLU A 330 16.24 19.99 19.57
CA GLU A 330 17.48 19.21 19.50
C GLU A 330 17.21 17.71 19.45
N ARG A 331 16.27 17.21 20.27
CA ARG A 331 15.84 15.82 20.22
C ARG A 331 15.18 15.49 18.87
N THR A 332 14.31 16.37 18.40
CA THR A 332 13.64 16.21 17.10
C THR A 332 14.63 16.24 15.95
N ALA A 333 15.64 17.11 16.00
CA ALA A 333 16.72 17.18 15.04
C ALA A 333 17.54 15.87 15.01
N SER A 334 17.86 15.30 16.18
CA SER A 334 18.54 14.00 16.28
C SER A 334 17.72 12.89 15.63
N ARG A 335 16.41 12.81 15.92
CA ARG A 335 15.50 11.84 15.29
C ARG A 335 15.42 12.04 13.77
N LEU A 336 15.31 13.28 13.30
CA LEU A 336 15.33 13.60 11.87
C LEU A 336 16.64 13.16 11.20
N TYR A 337 17.79 13.41 11.83
CA TYR A 337 19.08 12.93 11.32
C TYR A 337 19.09 11.41 11.20
N GLU A 338 18.62 10.69 12.22
CA GLU A 338 18.53 9.24 12.20
C GLU A 338 17.59 8.75 11.09
N MET A 339 16.40 9.32 10.99
CA MET A 339 15.40 8.93 10.01
C MET A 339 15.78 9.26 8.56
N THR A 340 16.62 10.30 8.33
CA THR A 340 16.86 10.84 6.99
C THR A 340 18.30 10.73 6.51
N ILE A 341 19.30 10.74 7.39
CA ILE A 341 20.73 10.84 7.02
C ILE A 341 21.50 9.58 7.43
N ILE A 342 21.34 9.09 8.66
CA ILE A 342 22.13 7.95 9.17
C ILE A 342 21.73 6.65 8.47
N ASN A 343 20.48 6.49 8.10
CA ASN A 343 20.05 5.34 7.31
C ASN A 343 20.72 5.23 5.92
N GLN A 344 21.46 6.26 5.47
CA GLN A 344 22.25 6.24 4.23
C GLN A 344 23.69 5.69 4.45
N ASN A 345 24.18 5.62 5.68
CA ASN A 345 25.60 5.32 6.00
C ASN A 345 25.82 3.92 6.59
N ILE A 346 24.77 3.11 6.79
CA ILE A 346 24.95 1.71 7.20
C ILE A 346 25.08 0.87 5.92
N LYS A 347 26.31 0.80 5.44
CA LYS A 347 26.76 -0.18 4.43
C LYS A 347 27.21 -1.45 5.11
#